data_9eb3b2f4df4f1e9b98e0ac2cdf0c1f80
#
_entry.id   9eb3b2f4df4f1e9b98e0ac2cdf0c1f80
#
_cell.length_a   1.000
_cell.length_b   1.000
_cell.length_c   1.000
_cell.angle_alpha   90.00
_cell.angle_beta   90.00
_cell.angle_gamma   90.00
#
_symmetry.space_group_name_H-M   'P 1'
#
loop_
_entity.id
_entity.type
_entity.pdbx_description
1 polymer ?
#
loop_
_entity_poly.entity_id
_entity_poly.type
_entity_poly.pdbx_seq_one_letter_code
_entity_poly.pdbx_strand_id
1 'polypeptide(L)'
;GAAGAWAALGLGGAGGARPPGSGAEPGAELQNWSGTHRAQAEPLFQPETVPALEQVVARHHRRGEKLRAVGNRLSPNGLGLSDGRAQVSPALLDGVLYVDRERGRVTVQAGATVGGLLAALRPYGLTLANLASIADQQLGGFTQVGAHGTGAGLPPVDEQVVALKLVTPGRGTLALSADDPDPSLFRLARCGLGGLGVVSEVTLQCVPAHQLTERTFVSDLRTVRKNHARWLREHRHLRYMWLPHTKGRQVVVVTADD
;
A
#
# COMPACT_ATOMS: atom_id res chain seq x y z
N GLY A 1 0.25 21.81 2.29
CA GLY A 1 0.12 20.41 2.61
C GLY A 1 -0.33 19.61 1.42
N ALA A 2 0.35 18.52 1.09
CA ALA A 2 0.03 17.63 -0.03
C ALA A 2 -1.38 17.01 0.02
N ALA A 3 -2.09 17.09 1.13
CA ALA A 3 -3.48 16.64 1.28
C ALA A 3 -4.53 17.58 0.63
N GLY A 4 -4.16 18.82 0.34
CA GLY A 4 -5.12 19.82 -0.18
C GLY A 4 -5.26 19.86 -1.71
N ALA A 5 -4.28 19.39 -2.45
CA ALA A 5 -4.27 19.51 -3.92
C ALA A 5 -5.12 18.45 -4.65
N TRP A 6 -5.45 17.35 -3.98
CA TRP A 6 -6.22 16.24 -4.57
C TRP A 6 -7.73 16.49 -4.64
N ALA A 7 -8.24 17.42 -3.83
CA ALA A 7 -9.66 17.77 -3.82
C ALA A 7 -10.12 18.56 -5.07
N ALA A 8 -9.19 19.16 -5.81
CA ALA A 8 -9.52 20.03 -6.93
C ALA A 8 -9.82 19.30 -8.26
N LEU A 9 -9.57 17.98 -8.36
CA LEU A 9 -9.80 17.20 -9.58
C LEU A 9 -11.12 16.40 -9.56
N GLY A 10 -12.06 16.69 -8.66
CA GLY A 10 -13.39 16.07 -8.67
C GLY A 10 -13.41 14.56 -8.39
N LEU A 11 -12.30 13.98 -7.97
CA LEU A 11 -12.28 12.66 -7.35
C LEU A 11 -12.72 12.89 -5.91
N GLY A 12 -14.04 12.95 -5.72
CA GLY A 12 -14.67 13.24 -4.46
C GLY A 12 -14.00 12.46 -3.33
N GLY A 13 -13.53 13.21 -2.32
CA GLY A 13 -13.19 12.62 -1.05
C GLY A 13 -14.39 11.81 -0.61
N ALA A 14 -14.29 10.48 -0.66
CA ALA A 14 -15.24 9.61 -0.03
C ALA A 14 -15.20 9.96 1.45
N GLY A 15 -16.10 10.84 1.88
CA GLY A 15 -16.32 11.09 3.29
C GLY A 15 -16.51 9.75 3.93
N GLY A 16 -15.70 9.41 4.93
CA GLY A 16 -15.79 8.32 5.90
C GLY A 16 -16.57 7.06 5.57
N ALA A 17 -16.61 6.63 4.32
CA ALA A 17 -17.21 5.37 3.93
C ALA A 17 -16.32 4.25 4.49
N ARG A 18 -16.85 3.47 5.42
CA ARG A 18 -16.27 2.21 5.86
C ARG A 18 -15.77 1.45 4.64
N PRO A 19 -14.53 0.92 4.66
CA PRO A 19 -14.03 0.18 3.53
C PRO A 19 -15.02 -0.91 3.13
N PRO A 20 -15.31 -1.11 1.83
CA PRO A 20 -16.28 -2.09 1.38
C PRO A 20 -15.88 -3.47 1.87
N GLY A 21 -16.77 -4.10 2.64
CA GLY A 21 -16.60 -5.48 3.14
C GLY A 21 -16.19 -5.64 4.59
N SER A 22 -16.06 -4.58 5.40
CA SER A 22 -15.96 -4.75 6.85
C SER A 22 -17.36 -5.08 7.40
N GLY A 23 -17.60 -6.34 7.76
CA GLY A 23 -18.85 -6.81 8.35
C GLY A 23 -19.95 -7.18 7.34
N ALA A 24 -19.60 -7.52 6.11
CA ALA A 24 -20.56 -8.13 5.20
C ALA A 24 -21.01 -9.51 5.73
N GLU A 25 -22.30 -9.77 5.71
CA GLU A 25 -22.84 -11.09 6.05
C GLU A 25 -22.27 -12.16 5.12
N PRO A 26 -21.96 -13.38 5.62
CA PRO A 26 -21.50 -14.48 4.78
C PRO A 26 -22.46 -14.70 3.59
N GLY A 27 -21.90 -14.86 2.39
CA GLY A 27 -22.69 -15.02 1.16
C GLY A 27 -23.13 -13.73 0.48
N ALA A 28 -22.93 -12.54 1.08
CA ALA A 28 -23.16 -11.28 0.40
C ALA A 28 -22.14 -11.09 -0.72
N GLU A 29 -22.54 -10.44 -1.82
CA GLU A 29 -21.62 -10.11 -2.90
C GLU A 29 -20.68 -8.96 -2.49
N LEU A 30 -19.39 -9.20 -2.59
CA LEU A 30 -18.33 -8.20 -2.46
C LEU A 30 -17.87 -7.75 -3.84
N GLN A 31 -17.66 -6.47 -4.00
CA GLN A 31 -17.11 -5.87 -5.21
C GLN A 31 -15.87 -5.05 -4.85
N ASN A 32 -14.83 -5.08 -5.69
CA ASN A 32 -13.70 -4.18 -5.51
C ASN A 32 -14.08 -2.73 -5.87
N TRP A 33 -13.27 -1.75 -5.42
CA TRP A 33 -13.59 -0.34 -5.61
C TRP A 33 -13.73 0.08 -7.08
N SER A 34 -13.05 -0.60 -8.01
CA SER A 34 -13.13 -0.32 -9.45
C SER A 34 -14.34 -0.96 -10.15
N GLY A 35 -15.10 -1.80 -9.45
CA GLY A 35 -16.27 -2.48 -10.01
C GLY A 35 -15.95 -3.59 -11.01
N THR A 36 -14.68 -3.96 -11.15
CA THR A 36 -14.21 -4.90 -12.20
C THR A 36 -14.22 -6.36 -11.75
N HIS A 37 -14.23 -6.61 -10.44
CA HIS A 37 -14.18 -7.95 -9.87
C HIS A 37 -15.20 -8.08 -8.74
N ARG A 38 -15.79 -9.28 -8.62
CA ARG A 38 -16.76 -9.64 -7.59
C ARG A 38 -16.40 -10.97 -6.96
N ALA A 39 -16.78 -11.18 -5.71
CA ALA A 39 -16.63 -12.42 -4.97
C ALA A 39 -17.73 -12.56 -3.92
N GLN A 40 -17.98 -13.77 -3.46
CA GLN A 40 -18.86 -13.98 -2.29
C GLN A 40 -18.10 -13.63 -1.01
N ALA A 41 -18.80 -13.01 -0.07
CA ALA A 41 -18.24 -12.70 1.24
C ALA A 41 -17.98 -13.99 2.02
N GLU A 42 -16.75 -14.18 2.42
CA GLU A 42 -16.30 -15.28 3.28
C GLU A 42 -16.00 -14.74 4.68
N PRO A 43 -15.92 -15.60 5.71
CA PRO A 43 -15.58 -15.16 7.06
C PRO A 43 -14.33 -14.30 7.09
N LEU A 44 -14.43 -13.10 7.69
CA LEU A 44 -13.34 -12.16 7.87
C LEU A 44 -12.91 -12.12 9.33
N PHE A 45 -11.67 -12.50 9.60
CA PHE A 45 -11.03 -12.42 10.92
C PHE A 45 -10.24 -11.09 11.02
N GLN A 46 -10.48 -10.35 12.10
CA GLN A 46 -9.78 -9.09 12.40
C GLN A 46 -9.17 -9.18 13.80
N PRO A 47 -8.01 -9.85 13.96
CA PRO A 47 -7.36 -9.98 15.26
C PRO A 47 -6.85 -8.64 15.78
N GLU A 48 -7.02 -8.40 17.08
CA GLU A 48 -6.60 -7.18 17.77
C GLU A 48 -5.14 -7.26 18.27
N THR A 49 -4.55 -8.46 18.28
CA THR A 49 -3.18 -8.69 18.75
C THR A 49 -2.43 -9.64 17.82
N VAL A 50 -1.09 -9.54 17.81
CA VAL A 50 -0.25 -10.47 17.03
C VAL A 50 -0.44 -11.92 17.49
N PRO A 51 -0.53 -12.26 18.80
CA PRO A 51 -0.86 -13.63 19.23
C PRO A 51 -2.22 -14.13 18.70
N ALA A 52 -3.24 -13.26 18.65
CA ALA A 52 -4.53 -13.63 18.08
C ALA A 52 -4.44 -13.88 16.56
N LEU A 53 -3.63 -13.08 15.84
CA LEU A 53 -3.35 -13.31 14.43
C LEU A 53 -2.64 -14.66 14.21
N GLU A 54 -1.64 -15.00 15.03
CA GLU A 54 -0.96 -16.29 15.00
C GLU A 54 -1.94 -17.46 15.20
N GLN A 55 -2.86 -17.33 16.15
CA GLN A 55 -3.88 -18.36 16.42
C GLN A 55 -4.78 -18.57 15.20
N VAL A 56 -5.23 -17.51 14.53
CA VAL A 56 -6.04 -17.59 13.31
C VAL A 56 -5.28 -18.33 12.21
N VAL A 57 -4.04 -17.93 11.93
CA VAL A 57 -3.20 -18.54 10.90
C VAL A 57 -2.91 -20.01 11.20
N ALA A 58 -2.49 -20.32 12.43
CA ALA A 58 -2.18 -21.68 12.85
C ALA A 58 -3.42 -22.60 12.85
N ARG A 59 -4.59 -22.09 13.21
CA ARG A 59 -5.85 -22.85 13.16
C ARG A 59 -6.19 -23.30 11.74
N HIS A 60 -6.17 -22.36 10.77
CA HIS A 60 -6.49 -22.67 9.37
C HIS A 60 -5.44 -23.62 8.78
N HIS A 61 -4.16 -23.43 9.11
CA HIS A 61 -3.10 -24.33 8.68
C HIS A 61 -3.33 -25.77 9.17
N ARG A 62 -3.59 -25.95 10.48
CA ARG A 62 -3.85 -27.31 11.05
C ARG A 62 -5.06 -28.01 10.43
N ARG A 63 -6.05 -27.23 9.95
CA ARG A 63 -7.27 -27.77 9.33
C ARG A 63 -7.14 -27.93 7.80
N GLY A 64 -6.01 -27.53 7.20
CA GLY A 64 -5.84 -27.51 5.74
C GLY A 64 -6.77 -26.52 5.05
N GLU A 65 -7.34 -25.55 5.80
CA GLU A 65 -8.25 -24.54 5.28
C GLU A 65 -7.46 -23.39 4.65
N LYS A 66 -7.94 -22.88 3.52
CA LYS A 66 -7.33 -21.75 2.84
C LYS A 66 -7.66 -20.44 3.57
N LEU A 67 -6.64 -19.60 3.80
CA LEU A 67 -6.77 -18.28 4.41
C LEU A 67 -6.14 -17.22 3.48
N ARG A 68 -6.84 -16.12 3.27
CA ARG A 68 -6.36 -14.99 2.46
C ARG A 68 -6.09 -13.77 3.33
N ALA A 69 -4.86 -13.26 3.30
CA ALA A 69 -4.55 -11.96 3.88
C ALA A 69 -5.15 -10.85 3.00
N VAL A 70 -5.86 -9.89 3.62
CA VAL A 70 -6.47 -8.76 2.94
C VAL A 70 -6.28 -7.46 3.72
N GLY A 71 -6.12 -6.35 3.01
CA GLY A 71 -6.19 -5.00 3.55
C GLY A 71 -7.53 -4.34 3.19
N ASN A 72 -7.51 -3.02 2.94
CA ASN A 72 -8.70 -2.23 2.59
C ASN A 72 -9.27 -2.52 1.17
N ARG A 73 -8.78 -3.55 0.47
CA ARG A 73 -9.25 -3.99 -0.85
C ARG A 73 -9.24 -2.89 -1.92
N LEU A 74 -8.23 -2.02 -1.89
CA LEU A 74 -8.08 -0.89 -2.81
C LEU A 74 -7.40 -1.25 -4.14
N SER A 75 -7.05 -2.52 -4.34
CA SER A 75 -6.51 -3.00 -5.62
C SER A 75 -7.58 -2.94 -6.72
N PRO A 76 -7.25 -2.42 -7.92
CA PRO A 76 -8.18 -2.36 -9.05
C PRO A 76 -8.48 -3.73 -9.68
N ASN A 77 -7.68 -4.75 -9.36
CA ASN A 77 -7.87 -6.14 -9.76
C ASN A 77 -8.55 -6.96 -8.62
N GLY A 78 -8.72 -8.26 -8.84
CA GLY A 78 -9.34 -9.17 -7.88
C GLY A 78 -8.47 -9.59 -6.70
N LEU A 79 -7.27 -9.04 -6.51
CA LEU A 79 -6.30 -9.49 -5.51
C LEU A 79 -6.83 -9.41 -4.06
N GLY A 80 -7.62 -8.40 -3.74
CA GLY A 80 -8.25 -8.21 -2.42
C GLY A 80 -9.53 -9.02 -2.20
N LEU A 81 -9.96 -9.81 -3.18
CA LEU A 81 -11.14 -10.65 -3.14
C LEU A 81 -10.76 -12.13 -3.15
N SER A 82 -11.60 -12.99 -2.62
CA SER A 82 -11.40 -14.44 -2.73
C SER A 82 -12.72 -15.19 -2.52
N ASP A 83 -13.03 -16.07 -3.46
CA ASP A 83 -14.14 -17.01 -3.32
C ASP A 83 -13.69 -18.28 -2.57
N GLY A 84 -14.54 -18.78 -1.67
CA GLY A 84 -14.31 -20.03 -0.97
C GLY A 84 -13.09 -20.05 -0.04
N ARG A 85 -12.66 -18.88 0.46
CA ARG A 85 -11.52 -18.79 1.37
C ARG A 85 -11.82 -17.79 2.47
N ALA A 86 -11.64 -18.20 3.72
CA ALA A 86 -11.64 -17.28 4.84
C ALA A 86 -10.59 -16.17 4.64
N GLN A 87 -10.88 -15.01 5.16
CA GLN A 87 -10.01 -13.83 5.06
C GLN A 87 -9.52 -13.41 6.43
N VAL A 88 -8.29 -12.88 6.49
CA VAL A 88 -7.74 -12.26 7.69
C VAL A 88 -7.19 -10.89 7.36
N SER A 89 -7.58 -9.90 8.16
CA SER A 89 -7.11 -8.52 8.01
C SER A 89 -6.42 -8.06 9.28
N PRO A 90 -5.20 -7.51 9.21
CA PRO A 90 -4.54 -6.89 10.34
C PRO A 90 -5.07 -5.47 10.65
N ALA A 91 -6.27 -5.11 10.20
CA ALA A 91 -6.80 -3.75 10.29
C ALA A 91 -6.82 -3.15 11.71
N LEU A 92 -6.93 -4.00 12.74
CA LEU A 92 -6.90 -3.58 14.16
C LEU A 92 -5.49 -3.57 14.76
N LEU A 93 -4.48 -3.94 13.99
CA LEU A 93 -3.06 -3.80 14.30
C LEU A 93 -2.54 -2.56 13.57
N ASP A 94 -2.86 -1.36 14.06
CA ASP A 94 -2.66 -0.09 13.34
C ASP A 94 -1.73 0.92 14.03
N GLY A 95 -1.06 0.49 15.11
CA GLY A 95 -0.17 1.34 15.88
C GLY A 95 1.16 1.65 15.20
N VAL A 96 1.65 2.90 15.37
CA VAL A 96 3.07 3.24 15.17
C VAL A 96 3.82 2.86 16.42
N LEU A 97 4.74 1.90 16.31
CA LEU A 97 5.42 1.27 17.45
C LEU A 97 6.66 2.04 17.89
N TYR A 98 7.46 2.51 16.92
CA TYR A 98 8.73 3.19 17.22
C TYR A 98 9.18 4.06 16.04
N VAL A 99 9.73 5.23 16.34
CA VAL A 99 10.36 6.13 15.37
C VAL A 99 11.81 6.37 15.77
N ASP A 100 12.74 5.89 14.94
CA ASP A 100 14.18 6.13 15.07
C ASP A 100 14.55 7.36 14.21
N ARG A 101 14.68 8.51 14.87
CA ARG A 101 15.03 9.77 14.18
C ARG A 101 16.44 9.76 13.63
N GLU A 102 17.39 9.12 14.33
CA GLU A 102 18.79 9.13 13.96
C GLU A 102 19.02 8.33 12.68
N ARG A 103 18.36 7.17 12.56
CA ARG A 103 18.43 6.33 11.37
C ARG A 103 17.36 6.68 10.33
N GLY A 104 16.42 7.58 10.65
CA GLY A 104 15.29 7.87 9.79
C GLY A 104 14.42 6.65 9.52
N ARG A 105 14.09 5.86 10.55
CA ARG A 105 13.30 4.63 10.40
C ARG A 105 12.03 4.68 11.26
N VAL A 106 10.99 4.01 10.79
CA VAL A 106 9.76 3.82 11.56
C VAL A 106 9.36 2.36 11.56
N THR A 107 9.00 1.83 12.74
CA THR A 107 8.36 0.52 12.88
C THR A 107 6.89 0.71 13.18
N VAL A 108 6.05 0.06 12.38
CA VAL A 108 4.60 0.27 12.37
C VAL A 108 3.89 -1.05 12.12
N GLN A 109 2.70 -1.22 12.71
CA GLN A 109 1.85 -2.37 12.48
C GLN A 109 1.20 -2.32 11.09
N ALA A 110 0.97 -3.48 10.50
CA ALA A 110 0.58 -3.64 9.10
C ALA A 110 -0.81 -3.10 8.75
N GLY A 111 -1.68 -2.94 9.75
CA GLY A 111 -3.03 -2.37 9.60
C GLY A 111 -3.05 -0.85 9.55
N ALA A 112 -1.99 -0.16 9.98
CA ALA A 112 -1.90 1.29 9.89
C ALA A 112 -2.03 1.75 8.43
N THR A 113 -2.73 2.86 8.22
CA THR A 113 -2.85 3.45 6.88
C THR A 113 -1.64 4.31 6.54
N VAL A 114 -1.38 4.47 5.25
CA VAL A 114 -0.32 5.38 4.75
C VAL A 114 -0.56 6.80 5.27
N GLY A 115 -1.81 7.29 5.24
CA GLY A 115 -2.17 8.62 5.76
C GLY A 115 -1.91 8.75 7.26
N GLY A 116 -2.27 7.74 8.06
CA GLY A 116 -2.01 7.68 9.49
C GLY A 116 -0.52 7.69 9.82
N LEU A 117 0.27 6.89 9.07
CA LEU A 117 1.73 6.89 9.21
C LEU A 117 2.33 8.27 8.91
N LEU A 118 1.95 8.90 7.80
CA LEU A 118 2.48 10.23 7.44
C LEU A 118 2.14 11.29 8.48
N ALA A 119 0.93 11.25 9.05
CA ALA A 119 0.54 12.13 10.14
C ALA A 119 1.41 11.91 11.40
N ALA A 120 1.70 10.65 11.74
CA ALA A 120 2.55 10.29 12.87
C ALA A 120 4.03 10.66 12.66
N LEU A 121 4.54 10.64 11.41
CA LEU A 121 5.91 11.02 11.08
C LEU A 121 6.16 12.54 11.07
N ARG A 122 5.11 13.34 10.85
CA ARG A 122 5.21 14.81 10.74
C ARG A 122 5.94 15.49 11.91
N PRO A 123 5.66 15.16 13.20
CA PRO A 123 6.37 15.76 14.32
C PRO A 123 7.88 15.45 14.35
N TYR A 124 8.30 14.40 13.66
CA TYR A 124 9.69 13.98 13.57
C TYR A 124 10.43 14.57 12.38
N GLY A 125 9.73 15.33 11.52
CA GLY A 125 10.31 15.87 10.29
C GLY A 125 10.66 14.79 9.26
N LEU A 126 9.93 13.67 9.26
CA LEU A 126 10.16 12.52 8.39
C LEU A 126 8.97 12.27 7.44
N THR A 127 9.25 11.64 6.31
CA THR A 127 8.26 11.17 5.33
C THR A 127 8.78 9.92 4.60
N LEU A 128 7.95 9.32 3.75
CA LEU A 128 8.38 8.26 2.83
C LEU A 128 8.93 8.87 1.53
N ALA A 129 9.94 8.22 0.94
CA ALA A 129 10.59 8.71 -0.28
C ALA A 129 9.67 8.70 -1.50
N ASN A 130 8.78 7.70 -1.59
CA ASN A 130 7.84 7.55 -2.70
C ASN A 130 6.50 7.05 -2.18
N LEU A 131 5.41 7.60 -2.68
CA LEU A 131 4.05 7.34 -2.20
C LEU A 131 3.12 7.01 -3.36
N ALA A 132 2.22 6.04 -3.16
CA ALA A 132 1.08 5.84 -4.05
C ALA A 132 0.01 6.91 -3.82
N SER A 133 -0.99 6.93 -4.70
CA SER A 133 -2.01 7.99 -4.73
C SER A 133 -3.11 7.87 -3.69
N ILE A 134 -3.20 6.76 -2.95
CA ILE A 134 -4.30 6.49 -2.02
C ILE A 134 -3.77 6.41 -0.59
N ALA A 135 -4.19 7.35 0.26
CA ALA A 135 -3.76 7.43 1.66
C ALA A 135 -4.38 6.35 2.57
N ASP A 136 -5.51 5.79 2.18
CA ASP A 136 -6.25 4.76 2.94
C ASP A 136 -5.68 3.34 2.77
N GLN A 137 -4.63 3.16 1.97
CA GLN A 137 -3.95 1.86 1.85
C GLN A 137 -3.32 1.48 3.20
N GLN A 138 -3.59 0.26 3.65
CA GLN A 138 -2.93 -0.31 4.82
C GLN A 138 -1.51 -0.77 4.46
N LEU A 139 -0.55 -0.53 5.36
CA LEU A 139 0.87 -0.74 5.10
C LEU A 139 1.23 -2.18 4.76
N GLY A 140 0.55 -3.16 5.37
CA GLY A 140 0.72 -4.57 4.99
C GLY A 140 0.42 -4.80 3.52
N GLY A 141 -0.77 -4.40 3.03
CA GLY A 141 -1.14 -4.51 1.62
C GLY A 141 -0.29 -3.64 0.72
N PHE A 142 0.01 -2.42 1.14
CA PHE A 142 0.80 -1.45 0.40
C PHE A 142 2.21 -1.96 0.05
N THR A 143 2.89 -2.61 0.99
CA THR A 143 4.20 -3.21 0.75
C THR A 143 4.11 -4.50 -0.05
N GLN A 144 3.10 -5.34 0.23
CA GLN A 144 2.99 -6.68 -0.34
C GLN A 144 2.62 -6.74 -1.83
N VAL A 145 2.17 -5.64 -2.43
CA VAL A 145 1.75 -5.59 -3.84
C VAL A 145 2.72 -4.78 -4.73
N GLY A 146 3.88 -4.36 -4.21
CA GLY A 146 4.83 -3.55 -4.94
C GLY A 146 4.26 -2.17 -5.31
N ALA A 147 3.51 -1.55 -4.40
CA ALA A 147 2.98 -0.21 -4.62
C ALA A 147 4.11 0.79 -4.86
N HIS A 148 3.87 1.78 -5.72
CA HIS A 148 4.87 2.77 -6.10
C HIS A 148 4.24 4.15 -6.31
N GLY A 149 5.06 5.18 -6.34
CA GLY A 149 4.67 6.53 -6.70
C GLY A 149 5.02 6.86 -8.15
N THR A 150 5.16 8.14 -8.42
CA THR A 150 5.41 8.69 -9.77
C THR A 150 6.87 9.06 -10.03
N GLY A 151 7.75 8.81 -9.06
CA GLY A 151 9.19 9.08 -9.18
C GLY A 151 9.89 7.98 -9.95
N ALA A 152 10.36 8.25 -11.17
CA ALA A 152 11.04 7.26 -12.02
C ALA A 152 12.39 6.79 -11.44
N GLY A 153 13.07 7.64 -10.70
CA GLY A 153 14.32 7.34 -10.00
C GLY A 153 14.15 6.89 -8.55
N LEU A 154 12.91 6.70 -8.09
CA LEU A 154 12.61 6.29 -6.73
C LEU A 154 12.11 4.82 -6.71
N PRO A 155 12.55 4.03 -5.73
CA PRO A 155 12.18 2.63 -5.68
C PRO A 155 10.69 2.42 -5.35
N PRO A 156 10.12 1.25 -5.67
CA PRO A 156 8.85 0.80 -5.10
C PRO A 156 8.89 0.78 -3.58
N VAL A 157 7.71 0.74 -2.95
CA VAL A 157 7.59 0.85 -1.50
C VAL A 157 8.21 -0.33 -0.76
N ASP A 158 8.12 -1.52 -1.30
CA ASP A 158 8.73 -2.71 -0.70
C ASP A 158 10.26 -2.59 -0.58
N GLU A 159 10.93 -1.85 -1.44
CA GLU A 159 12.36 -1.57 -1.31
C GLU A 159 12.70 -0.58 -0.19
N GLN A 160 11.71 0.17 0.31
CA GLN A 160 11.86 1.01 1.50
C GLN A 160 11.71 0.18 2.81
N VAL A 161 11.24 -1.06 2.73
CA VAL A 161 11.16 -1.97 3.88
C VAL A 161 12.56 -2.47 4.22
N VAL A 162 12.99 -2.26 5.47
CA VAL A 162 14.29 -2.73 6.00
C VAL A 162 14.15 -3.92 6.94
N ALA A 163 12.98 -4.09 7.56
CA ALA A 163 12.64 -5.26 8.36
C ALA A 163 11.12 -5.49 8.35
N LEU A 164 10.68 -6.71 8.63
CA LEU A 164 9.28 -7.05 8.79
C LEU A 164 9.08 -8.23 9.74
N LYS A 165 7.88 -8.32 10.34
CA LYS A 165 7.42 -9.53 11.03
C LYS A 165 6.35 -10.21 10.20
N LEU A 166 6.56 -11.50 9.92
CA LEU A 166 5.72 -12.33 9.09
C LEU A 166 5.14 -13.48 9.90
N VAL A 167 3.82 -13.49 10.09
CA VAL A 167 3.10 -14.60 10.72
C VAL A 167 2.92 -15.70 9.68
N THR A 168 3.61 -16.82 9.87
CA THR A 168 3.67 -17.93 8.92
C THR A 168 2.83 -19.12 9.39
N PRO A 169 2.25 -19.90 8.46
CA PRO A 169 1.66 -21.17 8.80
C PRO A 169 2.74 -22.17 9.25
N GLY A 170 2.64 -22.69 10.45
CA GLY A 170 3.51 -23.75 10.98
C GLY A 170 4.83 -23.32 11.63
N ARG A 171 5.30 -22.07 11.45
CA ARG A 171 6.53 -21.56 12.10
C ARG A 171 6.30 -20.37 13.03
N GLY A 172 5.03 -19.95 13.22
CA GLY A 172 4.74 -18.74 13.99
C GLY A 172 5.25 -17.47 13.32
N THR A 173 5.56 -16.46 14.12
CA THR A 173 6.05 -15.18 13.63
C THR A 173 7.56 -15.21 13.39
N LEU A 174 7.98 -14.92 12.17
CA LEU A 174 9.37 -14.75 11.79
C LEU A 174 9.71 -13.26 11.76
N ALA A 175 10.79 -12.88 12.43
CA ALA A 175 11.41 -11.57 12.26
C ALA A 175 12.44 -11.67 11.13
N LEU A 176 12.28 -10.83 10.10
CA LEU A 176 13.09 -10.84 8.88
C LEU A 176 13.65 -9.44 8.63
N SER A 177 14.90 -9.35 8.21
CA SER A 177 15.62 -8.09 8.05
C SER A 177 16.55 -8.10 6.83
N ALA A 178 16.80 -6.93 6.26
CA ALA A 178 17.84 -6.73 5.26
C ALA A 178 19.25 -7.02 5.80
N ASP A 179 19.42 -6.92 7.13
CA ASP A 179 20.69 -7.11 7.83
C ASP A 179 20.90 -8.57 8.28
N ASP A 180 19.98 -9.50 7.97
CA ASP A 180 20.14 -10.92 8.26
C ASP A 180 21.35 -11.51 7.50
N PRO A 181 22.06 -12.50 8.07
CA PRO A 181 23.17 -13.17 7.37
C PRO A 181 22.78 -13.76 6.01
N ASP A 182 21.55 -14.28 5.89
CA ASP A 182 20.92 -14.65 4.63
C ASP A 182 19.57 -13.91 4.47
N PRO A 183 19.53 -12.76 3.79
CA PRO A 183 18.32 -12.00 3.61
C PRO A 183 17.41 -12.51 2.47
N SER A 184 17.63 -13.71 1.95
CA SER A 184 16.87 -14.24 0.81
C SER A 184 15.37 -14.32 1.10
N LEU A 185 14.98 -14.86 2.26
CA LEU A 185 13.59 -14.92 2.66
C LEU A 185 13.00 -13.54 2.90
N PHE A 186 13.76 -12.62 3.49
CA PHE A 186 13.35 -11.22 3.65
C PHE A 186 13.02 -10.59 2.30
N ARG A 187 13.89 -10.73 1.29
CA ARG A 187 13.67 -10.17 -0.04
C ARG A 187 12.41 -10.72 -0.73
N LEU A 188 12.13 -12.01 -0.57
CA LEU A 188 10.90 -12.62 -1.06
C LEU A 188 9.65 -12.15 -0.29
N ALA A 189 9.78 -11.94 1.02
CA ALA A 189 8.67 -11.57 1.89
C ALA A 189 8.27 -10.10 1.78
N ARG A 190 9.16 -9.20 1.33
CA ARG A 190 8.86 -7.77 1.15
C ARG A 190 7.69 -7.51 0.20
N CYS A 191 7.58 -8.31 -0.89
CA CYS A 191 6.52 -8.21 -1.90
C CYS A 191 5.98 -9.61 -2.25
N GLY A 192 5.49 -10.33 -1.24
CA GLY A 192 5.09 -11.74 -1.35
C GLY A 192 3.62 -11.96 -1.71
N LEU A 193 2.83 -10.91 -1.97
CA LEU A 193 1.38 -10.98 -2.28
C LEU A 193 0.55 -11.76 -1.23
N GLY A 194 1.06 -11.84 0.00
CA GLY A 194 0.47 -12.64 1.07
C GLY A 194 0.66 -14.15 0.92
N GLY A 195 1.49 -14.60 -0.01
CA GLY A 195 1.71 -16.03 -0.30
C GLY A 195 2.58 -16.74 0.73
N LEU A 196 3.41 -16.03 1.47
CA LEU A 196 4.33 -16.59 2.48
C LEU A 196 3.77 -16.51 3.90
N GLY A 197 2.76 -15.69 4.13
CA GLY A 197 2.16 -15.46 5.45
C GLY A 197 1.49 -14.10 5.53
N VAL A 198 1.14 -13.68 6.74
CA VAL A 198 0.51 -12.39 7.02
C VAL A 198 1.53 -11.46 7.66
N VAL A 199 1.80 -10.33 7.03
CA VAL A 199 2.66 -9.29 7.63
C VAL A 199 1.93 -8.67 8.82
N SER A 200 2.58 -8.63 9.99
CA SER A 200 2.05 -8.00 11.21
C SER A 200 2.70 -6.65 11.49
N GLU A 201 3.98 -6.50 11.17
CA GLU A 201 4.75 -5.26 11.38
C GLU A 201 5.72 -5.04 10.21
N VAL A 202 5.99 -3.77 9.91
CA VAL A 202 7.02 -3.37 8.95
C VAL A 202 7.89 -2.27 9.54
N THR A 203 9.19 -2.30 9.24
CA THR A 203 10.10 -1.18 9.49
C THR A 203 10.49 -0.57 8.15
N LEU A 204 10.19 0.72 7.99
CA LEU A 204 10.40 1.47 6.77
C LEU A 204 11.57 2.45 6.93
N GLN A 205 12.40 2.58 5.89
CA GLN A 205 13.34 3.66 5.75
C GLN A 205 12.60 4.92 5.32
N CYS A 206 12.72 5.98 6.10
CA CYS A 206 12.16 7.30 5.84
C CYS A 206 13.23 8.25 5.29
N VAL A 207 12.76 9.37 4.75
CA VAL A 207 13.58 10.51 4.32
C VAL A 207 13.14 11.77 5.08
N PRO A 208 13.96 12.83 5.13
CA PRO A 208 13.52 14.12 5.66
C PRO A 208 12.25 14.62 4.94
N ALA A 209 11.33 15.17 5.73
CA ALA A 209 10.12 15.76 5.17
C ALA A 209 10.48 16.94 4.25
N HIS A 210 9.87 16.96 3.09
CA HIS A 210 10.07 17.98 2.06
C HIS A 210 8.74 18.40 1.46
N GLN A 211 8.74 19.48 0.69
CA GLN A 211 7.59 19.94 -0.08
C GLN A 211 7.89 19.76 -1.56
N LEU A 212 6.82 19.49 -2.31
CA LEU A 212 6.89 19.38 -3.76
C LEU A 212 6.08 20.52 -4.40
N THR A 213 6.63 21.12 -5.43
CA THR A 213 5.93 22.04 -6.32
C THR A 213 5.34 21.25 -7.49
N GLU A 214 4.01 21.12 -7.51
CA GLU A 214 3.30 20.43 -8.59
C GLU A 214 2.93 21.39 -9.71
N ARG A 215 3.16 20.97 -10.95
CA ARG A 215 2.71 21.63 -12.17
C ARG A 215 1.82 20.69 -12.99
N THR A 216 0.63 21.15 -13.35
CA THR A 216 -0.30 20.41 -14.19
C THR A 216 -0.59 21.18 -15.46
N PHE A 217 -0.49 20.51 -16.61
CA PHE A 217 -0.81 21.09 -17.92
C PHE A 217 -1.36 20.05 -18.89
N VAL A 218 -2.03 20.51 -19.94
CA VAL A 218 -2.63 19.64 -20.95
C VAL A 218 -1.75 19.60 -22.20
N SER A 219 -1.55 18.40 -22.76
CA SER A 219 -0.71 18.14 -23.92
C SER A 219 -1.36 17.11 -24.87
N ASP A 220 -0.68 16.80 -25.96
CA ASP A 220 -1.03 15.74 -26.89
C ASP A 220 -0.01 14.60 -26.85
N LEU A 221 -0.37 13.43 -27.37
CA LEU A 221 0.48 12.23 -27.36
C LEU A 221 1.80 12.43 -28.13
N ARG A 222 1.81 13.20 -29.22
CA ARG A 222 3.01 13.48 -30.01
C ARG A 222 4.02 14.26 -29.16
N THR A 223 3.56 15.32 -28.52
CA THR A 223 4.36 16.17 -27.63
C THR A 223 4.87 15.38 -26.42
N VAL A 224 4.03 14.54 -25.80
CA VAL A 224 4.44 13.66 -24.70
C VAL A 224 5.55 12.72 -25.16
N ARG A 225 5.37 11.98 -26.25
CA ARG A 225 6.38 11.05 -26.78
C ARG A 225 7.72 11.76 -27.09
N LYS A 226 7.67 12.95 -27.69
CA LYS A 226 8.86 13.74 -28.01
C LYS A 226 9.64 14.16 -26.75
N ASN A 227 8.94 14.52 -25.68
CA ASN A 227 9.56 15.08 -24.48
C ASN A 227 9.77 14.08 -23.34
N HIS A 228 9.19 12.89 -23.41
CA HIS A 228 9.17 11.92 -22.31
C HIS A 228 10.54 11.66 -21.68
N ALA A 229 11.54 11.32 -22.50
CA ALA A 229 12.88 11.02 -22.00
C ALA A 229 13.56 12.26 -21.36
N ARG A 230 13.24 13.46 -21.83
CA ARG A 230 13.72 14.71 -21.25
C ARG A 230 13.03 14.95 -19.91
N TRP A 231 11.70 14.90 -19.86
CA TRP A 231 10.92 15.12 -18.65
C TRP A 231 11.26 14.14 -17.53
N LEU A 232 11.54 12.86 -17.84
CA LEU A 232 12.02 11.88 -16.86
C LEU A 232 13.37 12.25 -16.21
N ARG A 233 14.21 13.01 -16.89
CA ARG A 233 15.48 13.49 -16.33
C ARG A 233 15.35 14.81 -15.58
N GLU A 234 14.43 15.67 -16.02
CA GLU A 234 14.23 17.02 -15.49
C GLU A 234 13.35 17.05 -14.25
N HIS A 235 12.43 16.08 -14.10
CA HIS A 235 11.45 16.07 -13.05
C HIS A 235 11.61 14.85 -12.16
N ARG A 236 11.53 15.06 -10.85
CA ARG A 236 11.58 14.00 -9.85
C ARG A 236 10.36 13.09 -9.94
N HIS A 237 9.19 13.67 -10.15
CA HIS A 237 7.93 12.97 -10.31
C HIS A 237 7.28 13.35 -11.63
N LEU A 238 6.80 12.36 -12.37
CA LEU A 238 6.14 12.55 -13.67
C LEU A 238 4.96 11.60 -13.79
N ARG A 239 3.78 12.15 -14.10
CA ARG A 239 2.56 11.37 -14.33
C ARG A 239 1.84 11.85 -15.58
N TYR A 240 1.27 10.91 -16.31
CA TYR A 240 0.37 11.16 -17.43
C TYR A 240 -1.01 10.59 -17.14
N MET A 241 -2.06 11.37 -17.36
CA MET A 241 -3.43 10.90 -17.42
C MET A 241 -3.89 11.02 -18.87
N TRP A 242 -3.94 9.89 -19.55
CA TRP A 242 -4.37 9.84 -20.94
C TRP A 242 -5.89 9.63 -21.01
N LEU A 243 -6.56 10.51 -21.79
CA LEU A 243 -7.99 10.47 -22.06
C LEU A 243 -8.20 9.94 -23.49
N PRO A 244 -8.34 8.62 -23.69
CA PRO A 244 -8.54 8.04 -25.01
C PRO A 244 -9.87 8.52 -25.61
N HIS A 245 -10.00 8.40 -26.94
CA HIS A 245 -11.19 8.76 -27.70
C HIS A 245 -11.56 10.26 -27.66
N THR A 246 -10.67 11.14 -27.22
CA THR A 246 -10.82 12.59 -27.30
C THR A 246 -10.05 13.16 -28.49
N LYS A 247 -10.50 14.30 -29.04
CA LYS A 247 -9.79 15.04 -30.11
C LYS A 247 -8.87 16.09 -29.51
N GLY A 248 -7.69 16.28 -30.11
CA GLY A 248 -6.76 17.33 -29.72
C GLY A 248 -5.88 16.98 -28.53
N ARG A 249 -5.91 17.81 -27.49
CA ARG A 249 -5.10 17.61 -26.27
C ARG A 249 -5.72 16.54 -25.38
N GLN A 250 -5.05 15.39 -25.30
CA GLN A 250 -5.61 14.16 -24.73
C GLN A 250 -4.89 13.70 -23.47
N VAL A 251 -3.83 14.39 -23.09
CA VAL A 251 -2.98 13.97 -21.96
C VAL A 251 -2.86 15.11 -20.96
N VAL A 252 -3.25 14.85 -19.73
CA VAL A 252 -2.87 15.70 -18.61
C VAL A 252 -1.49 15.25 -18.12
N VAL A 253 -0.55 16.18 -18.13
CA VAL A 253 0.82 15.97 -17.65
C VAL A 253 0.94 16.60 -16.27
N VAL A 254 1.45 15.85 -15.33
CA VAL A 254 1.72 16.33 -13.97
C VAL A 254 3.18 16.08 -13.67
N THR A 255 3.91 17.14 -13.31
CA THR A 255 5.27 17.07 -12.79
C THR A 255 5.31 17.58 -11.36
N ALA A 256 6.18 17.02 -10.51
CA ALA A 256 6.38 17.54 -9.18
C ALA A 256 7.86 17.43 -8.80
N ASP A 257 8.38 18.52 -8.26
CA ASP A 257 9.80 18.71 -7.92
C ASP A 257 9.93 19.38 -6.54
N ASP A 258 11.03 19.12 -5.83
CA ASP A 258 11.43 19.73 -4.55
C ASP A 258 12.31 20.96 -4.75
#